data_d5a07fa04fb55343740c0139591a6ea0
#
_entry.id   d5a07fa04fb55343740c0139591a6ea0
#
_cell.length_a   1.000
_cell.length_b   1.000
_cell.length_c   1.000
_cell.angle_alpha   90.00
_cell.angle_beta   90.00
_cell.angle_gamma   90.00
#
_symmetry.space_group_name_H-M   'P 1'
#
loop_
_entity.id
_entity.type
_entity.pdbx_description
1 polymer ?
#
loop_
_entity_poly.entity_id
_entity_poly.type
_entity_poly.pdbx_seq_one_letter_code
_entity_poly.pdbx_strand_id
1 'polypeptide(L)' 'GGTEYVEPPVELIYFILEGEMTVSDKDGNEICTLKKHDSMHFDAGEGKSILNKTNYPATMLVIASMLPANVK' A
#
# COMPACT_ATOMS: atom_id res chain seq x y z
N GLY A 1 6.02 -14.69 -2.16
CA GLY A 1 5.46 -13.36 -2.13
C GLY A 1 4.80 -12.96 -3.42
N GLY A 2 4.07 -11.91 -3.38
CA GLY A 2 3.40 -11.37 -4.54
C GLY A 2 3.67 -9.89 -4.70
N THR A 3 3.48 -9.41 -5.90
CA THR A 3 3.65 -8.00 -6.20
C THR A 3 2.34 -7.48 -6.77
N GLU A 4 1.93 -6.33 -6.27
CA GLU A 4 0.74 -5.67 -6.77
C GLU A 4 1.05 -4.21 -7.00
N TYR A 5 0.84 -3.75 -8.21
CA TYR A 5 0.98 -2.34 -8.55
C TYR A 5 -0.41 -1.71 -8.58
N VAL A 6 -0.57 -0.62 -7.87
CA VAL A 6 -1.84 0.08 -7.82
C VAL A 6 -1.67 1.55 -8.13
N GLU A 7 -2.66 2.07 -8.84
CA GLU A 7 -2.79 3.49 -9.13
C GLU A 7 -4.20 3.87 -8.72
N PRO A 8 -4.44 4.03 -7.44
CA PRO A 8 -5.81 4.12 -6.96
C PRO A 8 -6.51 5.39 -7.42
N PRO A 9 -7.78 5.28 -7.81
CA PRO A 9 -8.58 6.47 -8.10
C PRO A 9 -9.07 7.18 -6.84
N VAL A 10 -8.83 6.56 -5.69
CA VAL A 10 -9.22 7.10 -4.39
C VAL A 10 -8.02 6.96 -3.46
N GLU A 11 -8.09 7.62 -2.33
CA GLU A 11 -7.04 7.48 -1.33
C GLU A 11 -7.13 6.13 -0.66
N LEU A 12 -5.98 5.52 -0.44
CA LEU A 12 -5.90 4.22 0.23
C LEU A 12 -5.02 4.33 1.46
N ILE A 13 -5.35 3.55 2.47
CA ILE A 13 -4.51 3.38 3.64
C ILE A 13 -4.23 1.89 3.76
N TYR A 14 -2.96 1.52 3.80
CA TYR A 14 -2.53 0.14 4.00
C TYR A 14 -2.04 0.00 5.43
N PHE A 15 -2.54 -1.02 6.11
CA PHE A 15 -2.17 -1.30 7.50
C PHE A 15 -1.75 -2.75 7.59
N ILE A 16 -0.54 -3.00 8.07
CA ILE A 16 0.00 -4.36 8.14
C ILE A 16 -0.45 -5.03 9.44
N LEU A 17 -1.23 -6.09 9.29
CA LEU A 17 -1.71 -6.85 10.45
C LEU A 17 -0.73 -7.92 10.86
N GLU A 18 -0.06 -8.54 9.88
CA GLU A 18 0.94 -9.58 10.13
C GLU A 18 1.98 -9.54 9.02
N GLY A 19 3.23 -9.87 9.37
CA GLY A 19 4.30 -9.94 8.38
C GLY A 19 4.83 -8.58 8.01
N GLU A 20 5.37 -8.50 6.79
CA GLU A 20 5.88 -7.22 6.29
C GLU A 20 5.74 -7.16 4.77
N MET A 21 5.61 -5.94 4.27
CA MET A 21 5.48 -5.69 2.84
C MET A 21 6.41 -4.55 2.46
N THR A 22 7.04 -4.67 1.30
CA THR A 22 7.92 -3.63 0.77
C THR A 22 7.16 -2.82 -0.26
N VAL A 23 7.23 -1.51 -0.13
CA VAL A 23 6.54 -0.57 -1.02
C VAL A 23 7.56 0.04 -1.96
N SER A 24 7.26 0.03 -3.24
CA SER A 24 8.12 0.62 -4.27
C SER A 24 7.32 1.61 -5.09
N ASP A 25 8.02 2.55 -5.72
CA ASP A 25 7.36 3.52 -6.59
C ASP A 25 7.12 2.90 -7.97
N LYS A 26 6.57 3.70 -8.88
CA LYS A 26 6.21 3.21 -10.22
C LYS A 26 7.43 2.77 -11.02
N ASP A 27 8.61 3.24 -10.66
CA ASP A 27 9.84 2.90 -11.37
C ASP A 27 10.56 1.72 -10.73
N GLY A 28 9.98 1.12 -9.70
CA GLY A 28 10.55 -0.03 -9.04
C GLY A 28 11.51 0.30 -7.92
N ASN A 29 11.66 1.57 -7.57
CA ASN A 29 12.53 1.95 -6.48
C ASN A 29 11.83 1.74 -5.15
N GLU A 30 12.51 1.06 -4.23
CA GLU A 30 11.92 0.82 -2.92
C GLU A 30 11.82 2.10 -2.12
N ILE A 31 10.65 2.32 -1.55
CA ILE A 31 10.39 3.50 -0.72
C ILE A 31 10.57 3.13 0.74
N CYS A 32 9.95 2.05 1.18
CA CYS A 32 10.01 1.63 2.58
C CYS A 32 9.51 0.20 2.72
N THR A 33 9.74 -0.37 3.89
CA THR A 33 9.17 -1.65 4.26
C THR A 33 8.22 -1.42 5.44
N LEU A 34 6.99 -1.82 5.26
CA LEU A 34 5.97 -1.73 6.31
C LEU A 34 5.98 -3.04 7.08
N LYS A 35 6.08 -2.95 8.38
CA LYS A 35 6.08 -4.09 9.28
C LYS A 35 4.78 -4.13 10.04
N LYS A 36 4.61 -5.18 10.85
CA LYS A 36 3.40 -5.35 11.64
C LYS A 36 3.04 -4.05 12.38
N HIS A 37 1.80 -3.63 12.20
CA HIS A 37 1.20 -2.43 12.78
C HIS A 37 1.66 -1.12 12.15
N ASP A 38 2.47 -1.19 11.10
CA ASP A 38 2.78 0.01 10.32
C ASP A 38 1.65 0.28 9.33
N SER A 39 1.53 1.53 8.93
CA SER A 39 0.55 1.92 7.94
C SER A 39 1.17 2.90 6.96
N MET A 40 0.52 3.03 5.80
CA MET A 40 0.95 3.97 4.79
C MET A 40 -0.26 4.49 4.03
N HIS A 41 -0.27 5.77 3.78
CA HIS A 41 -1.32 6.45 3.05
C HIS A 41 -0.88 6.65 1.61
N PHE A 42 -1.71 6.27 0.66
CA PHE A 42 -1.48 6.46 -0.76
C PHE A 42 -2.48 7.48 -1.28
N ASP A 43 -1.98 8.55 -1.86
CA ASP A 43 -2.85 9.55 -2.47
C ASP A 43 -3.44 9.00 -3.77
N ALA A 44 -4.61 9.52 -4.12
CA ALA A 44 -5.26 9.13 -5.37
C ALA A 44 -4.33 9.40 -6.55
N GLY A 45 -4.25 8.44 -7.46
CA GLY A 45 -3.42 8.58 -8.64
C GLY A 45 -1.95 8.30 -8.43
N GLU A 46 -1.53 8.05 -7.21
CA GLU A 46 -0.14 7.79 -6.90
C GLU A 46 0.15 6.30 -7.08
N GLY A 47 0.98 5.98 -8.05
CA GLY A 47 1.29 4.57 -8.35
C GLY A 47 2.30 3.99 -7.41
N LYS A 48 2.00 2.81 -6.88
CA LYS A 48 2.88 2.09 -5.96
C LYS A 48 2.80 0.60 -6.23
N SER A 49 3.90 -0.08 -5.98
CA SER A 49 3.94 -1.55 -5.99
C SER A 49 4.15 -2.06 -4.59
N ILE A 50 3.51 -3.16 -4.25
CA ILE A 50 3.63 -3.77 -2.94
C ILE A 50 4.08 -5.21 -3.14
N LEU A 51 5.15 -5.57 -2.44
CA LEU A 51 5.78 -6.89 -2.60
C LEU A 51 6.09 -7.48 -1.24
N ASN A 52 5.67 -8.72 -1.05
CA ASN A 52 6.11 -9.49 0.11
C ASN A 52 7.41 -10.17 -0.25
N LYS A 53 8.52 -9.63 0.23
CA LYS A 53 9.85 -10.16 -0.07
C LYS A 53 10.28 -11.25 0.92
N THR A 54 9.42 -11.59 1.87
CA THR A 54 9.72 -12.61 2.86
C THR A 54 9.21 -13.96 2.40
N ASN A 55 9.59 -15.00 3.15
CA ASN A 55 9.07 -16.36 2.93
C ASN A 55 7.84 -16.64 3.77
N TYR A 56 7.31 -15.64 4.44
CA TYR A 56 6.16 -15.80 5.32
C TYR A 56 4.97 -15.03 4.77
N PRO A 57 3.77 -15.49 5.02
CA PRO A 57 2.59 -14.75 4.57
C PRO A 57 2.46 -13.42 5.31
N ALA A 58 1.93 -12.44 4.62
CA ALA A 58 1.63 -11.15 5.22
C ALA A 58 0.14 -10.88 5.07
N THR A 59 -0.44 -10.24 6.07
CA THR A 59 -1.84 -9.86 6.06
C THR A 59 -1.92 -8.36 6.16
N MET A 60 -2.67 -7.77 5.24
CA MET A 60 -2.76 -6.33 5.13
C MET A 60 -4.23 -5.92 5.06
N LEU A 61 -4.57 -4.89 5.82
CA LEU A 61 -5.89 -4.28 5.75
C LEU A 61 -5.80 -3.08 4.81
N VAL A 62 -6.69 -3.02 3.84
CA VAL A 62 -6.73 -1.91 2.89
C VAL A 62 -8.01 -1.12 3.14
N ILE A 63 -7.85 0.15 3.42
CA ILE A 63 -8.97 1.05 3.65
C ILE A 63 -9.01 2.05 2.50
N ALA A 64 -10.12 2.04 1.77
CA ALA A 64 -10.30 2.96 0.66
C ALA A 64 -11.17 4.13 1.12
N SER A 65 -10.67 5.33 0.91
CA SER A 65 -11.44 6.52 1.21
C SER A 65 -12.29 6.86 0.01
N MET A 66 -13.59 6.86 0.19
CA MET A 66 -14.54 7.18 -0.87
C MET A 66 -15.01 8.61 -0.77
N LEU A 67 -14.22 9.44 -0.13
CA LEU A 67 -14.61 10.84 0.04
C LEU A 67 -14.76 11.52 -1.31
N PRO A 68 -15.86 12.19 -1.55
CA PRO A 68 -15.97 12.98 -2.76
C PRO A 68 -14.88 14.04 -2.75
N ALA A 69 -14.27 14.23 -3.90
CA ALA A 69 -13.19 15.19 -4.00
C ALA A 69 -13.63 16.60 -3.66
N ASN A 70 -14.88 16.89 -3.87
CA ASN A 70 -15.37 18.23 -3.71
C ASN A 70 -16.66 18.27 -2.96
N VAL A 71 -16.55 18.08 -1.69
CA VAL A 71 -17.71 18.26 -0.83
C VAL A 71 -17.83 19.75 -0.57
N LYS A 72 -18.86 20.29 -1.08
CA LYS A 72 -19.10 21.72 -0.91
C LYS A 72 -20.20 21.92 0.07
#